data_766ccb9a21666f490f1b8f21a6ececc5
#
_entry.id   766ccb9a21666f490f1b8f21a6ececc5
#
_cell.length_a   1.000
_cell.length_b   1.000
_cell.length_c   1.000
_cell.angle_alpha   90.00
_cell.angle_beta   90.00
_cell.angle_gamma   90.00
#
_symmetry.space_group_name_H-M   'P 1'
#
loop_
_entity.id
_entity.type
_entity.pdbx_description
1 polymer ?
#
loop_
_entity_poly.entity_id
_entity_poly.type
_entity_poly.pdbx_seq_one_letter_code
_entity_poly.pdbx_strand_id
1 'polypeptide(L)'
;NQYSLSWSGGLPPTEKNISNDFQFFEGFASLGGEHMGTKPKKGKVSEDSQKGTTLWSAIKTKYFIAAIIPDSPGIAARVKSELLDKRPVYETEITQNTTSSNNFTLYLGPLDYNNLKAFDVGLESNVDLGWALFRPIGQLISWLLSKMYAIIPNYGLVVILFAFLIKLLLNPLTVKTFESTRKMQALAPEIN
;
A
#
# COMPACT_ATOMS: atom_id res chain seq x y z
N ASN A 1 27.94 -10.00 18.91
CA ASN A 1 27.57 -8.58 18.86
C ASN A 1 26.35 -8.42 17.95
N GLN A 2 25.50 -7.45 18.27
CA GLN A 2 24.31 -7.09 17.50
C GLN A 2 24.36 -5.59 17.21
N TYR A 3 23.73 -5.19 16.12
CA TYR A 3 23.51 -3.79 15.79
C TYR A 3 22.09 -3.62 15.22
N SER A 4 21.60 -2.39 15.25
CA SER A 4 20.29 -2.05 14.71
C SER A 4 20.42 -0.91 13.70
N LEU A 5 19.63 -0.99 12.65
CA LEU A 5 19.43 0.09 11.70
C LEU A 5 17.99 0.57 11.79
N SER A 6 17.80 1.87 11.96
CA SER A 6 16.49 2.48 12.11
C SER A 6 16.24 3.62 11.12
N TRP A 7 15.00 3.79 10.76
CA TRP A 7 14.48 4.98 10.09
C TRP A 7 13.53 5.71 11.03
N SER A 8 13.84 6.96 11.39
CA SER A 8 13.07 7.77 12.30
C SER A 8 12.56 9.07 11.65
N GLY A 9 11.51 9.65 12.22
CA GLY A 9 10.92 10.91 11.76
C GLY A 9 9.81 10.77 10.70
N GLY A 10 9.57 9.56 10.20
CA GLY A 10 8.51 9.29 9.21
C GLY A 10 8.81 9.86 7.82
N LEU A 11 7.74 10.14 7.07
CA LEU A 11 7.77 10.75 5.75
C LEU A 11 6.91 12.04 5.77
N PRO A 12 7.21 13.04 4.91
CA PRO A 12 6.40 14.25 4.83
C PRO A 12 5.02 13.96 4.22
N PRO A 13 3.98 14.77 4.58
CA PRO A 13 2.69 14.70 3.91
C PRO A 13 2.81 15.17 2.45
N THR A 14 2.00 14.57 1.59
CA THR A 14 2.00 14.84 0.14
C THR A 14 0.73 15.51 -0.35
N GLU A 15 -0.33 15.47 0.45
CA GLU A 15 -1.64 16.01 0.11
C GLU A 15 -1.88 17.38 0.74
N LYS A 16 -2.64 18.22 0.05
CA LYS A 16 -3.11 19.50 0.59
C LYS A 16 -4.02 19.31 1.81
N ASN A 17 -4.82 18.26 1.82
CA ASN A 17 -5.60 17.86 2.99
C ASN A 17 -4.78 16.93 3.88
N ILE A 18 -3.96 17.52 4.74
CA ILE A 18 -3.02 16.84 5.62
C ILE A 18 -3.73 15.83 6.56
N SER A 19 -4.91 16.17 7.08
CA SER A 19 -5.64 15.26 7.99
C SER A 19 -6.11 13.99 7.29
N ASN A 20 -6.47 14.07 6.01
CA ASN A 20 -6.81 12.90 5.22
C ASN A 20 -5.57 12.10 4.82
N ASP A 21 -4.46 12.76 4.52
CA ASP A 21 -3.19 12.11 4.15
C ASP A 21 -2.64 11.27 5.31
N PHE A 22 -2.72 11.77 6.54
CA PHE A 22 -2.24 11.07 7.73
C PHE A 22 -2.93 9.74 8.03
N GLN A 23 -4.12 9.48 7.48
CA GLN A 23 -4.82 8.21 7.63
C GLN A 23 -4.10 7.06 6.93
N PHE A 24 -3.25 7.36 5.96
CA PHE A 24 -2.47 6.39 5.18
C PHE A 24 -1.04 6.20 5.71
N PHE A 25 -0.65 6.96 6.74
CA PHE A 25 0.67 6.83 7.32
C PHE A 25 0.72 5.61 8.22
N GLU A 26 1.66 4.72 7.94
CA GLU A 26 1.86 3.49 8.71
C GLU A 26 3.36 3.18 8.79
N GLY A 27 3.76 2.65 9.96
CA GLY A 27 5.07 2.05 10.18
C GLY A 27 4.90 0.57 10.49
N PHE A 28 5.70 -0.27 9.86
CA PHE A 28 5.56 -1.72 9.98
C PHE A 28 6.85 -2.43 9.58
N ALA A 29 6.94 -3.72 9.97
CA ALA A 29 8.02 -4.62 9.59
C ALA A 29 7.46 -5.98 9.22
N SER A 30 8.17 -6.74 8.38
CA SER A 30 7.89 -8.15 8.13
C SER A 30 8.55 -8.99 9.21
N LEU A 31 7.76 -9.73 9.96
CA LEU A 31 8.23 -10.66 11.00
C LEU A 31 7.65 -12.05 10.77
N GLY A 32 8.51 -13.01 10.46
CA GLY A 32 8.06 -14.39 10.19
C GLY A 32 7.09 -14.51 9.01
N GLY A 33 7.07 -13.55 8.08
CA GLY A 33 6.15 -13.50 6.95
C GLY A 33 4.84 -12.73 7.23
N GLU A 34 4.62 -12.27 8.45
CA GLU A 34 3.48 -11.45 8.84
C GLU A 34 3.88 -9.98 9.01
N HIS A 35 2.91 -9.09 8.98
CA HIS A 35 3.14 -7.66 9.21
C HIS A 35 3.01 -7.34 10.70
N MET A 36 4.08 -6.80 11.25
CA MET A 36 4.14 -6.25 12.60
C MET A 36 4.09 -4.73 12.53
N GLY A 37 3.27 -4.08 13.33
CA GLY A 37 3.17 -2.63 13.34
C GLY A 37 2.36 -2.09 14.52
N THR A 38 2.35 -0.78 14.65
CA THR A 38 1.62 -0.10 15.74
C THR A 38 0.88 1.12 15.21
N LYS A 39 -0.19 1.50 15.90
CA LYS A 39 -0.97 2.71 15.57
C LYS A 39 -0.70 3.81 16.59
N PRO A 40 -0.50 5.05 16.14
CA PRO A 40 -0.23 6.17 17.03
C PRO A 40 -1.44 6.47 17.93
N LYS A 41 -1.18 6.73 19.20
CA LYS A 41 -2.19 7.11 20.19
C LYS A 41 -1.87 8.49 20.74
N LYS A 42 -2.94 9.26 21.02
CA LYS A 42 -2.77 10.61 21.58
C LYS A 42 -2.11 10.54 22.97
N GLY A 43 -1.02 11.32 23.12
CA GLY A 43 -0.31 11.44 24.41
C GLY A 43 0.45 10.18 24.86
N LYS A 44 0.65 9.23 23.96
CA LYS A 44 1.36 7.97 24.25
C LYS A 44 2.23 7.56 23.07
N VAL A 45 3.46 7.14 23.36
CA VAL A 45 4.26 6.35 22.44
C VAL A 45 3.70 4.93 22.46
N SER A 46 3.36 4.41 21.26
CA SER A 46 3.00 3.01 21.07
C SER A 46 4.22 2.31 20.47
N GLU A 47 4.57 1.17 21.01
CA GLU A 47 5.73 0.39 20.57
C GLU A 47 5.34 -1.09 20.46
N ASP A 48 5.78 -1.71 19.37
CA ASP A 48 5.78 -3.16 19.19
C ASP A 48 7.21 -3.59 18.87
N SER A 49 7.74 -4.53 19.64
CA SER A 49 9.11 -5.02 19.50
C SER A 49 9.13 -6.53 19.68
N GLN A 50 9.55 -7.24 18.65
CA GLN A 50 9.49 -8.69 18.62
C GLN A 50 10.79 -9.27 18.00
N LYS A 51 11.18 -10.45 18.50
CA LYS A 51 12.27 -11.24 17.94
C LYS A 51 11.73 -12.22 16.89
N GLY A 52 12.40 -12.30 15.76
CA GLY A 52 12.03 -13.20 14.68
C GLY A 52 12.68 -12.80 13.36
N THR A 53 12.53 -13.64 12.36
CA THR A 53 13.05 -13.41 11.02
C THR A 53 12.41 -12.17 10.42
N THR A 54 13.20 -11.12 10.19
CA THR A 54 12.76 -9.83 9.66
C THR A 54 13.34 -9.63 8.27
N LEU A 55 12.49 -9.54 7.26
CA LEU A 55 12.91 -9.37 5.86
C LEU A 55 13.04 -7.91 5.46
N TRP A 56 12.25 -7.03 6.06
CA TRP A 56 12.27 -5.58 5.83
C TRP A 56 11.54 -4.85 6.95
N SER A 57 11.84 -3.56 7.09
CA SER A 57 11.02 -2.61 7.85
C SER A 57 10.75 -1.38 7.00
N ALA A 58 9.58 -0.76 7.17
CA ALA A 58 9.17 0.32 6.31
C ALA A 58 8.24 1.32 6.99
N ILE A 59 8.23 2.54 6.46
CA ILE A 59 7.22 3.57 6.74
C ILE A 59 6.60 3.97 5.41
N LYS A 60 5.28 3.96 5.34
CA LYS A 60 4.55 4.38 4.13
C LYS A 60 3.65 5.59 4.40
N THR A 61 3.40 6.32 3.35
CA THR A 61 2.33 7.31 3.20
C THR A 61 1.30 6.80 2.19
N LYS A 62 0.44 7.65 1.71
CA LYS A 62 -0.51 7.32 0.66
C LYS A 62 0.14 6.91 -0.67
N TYR A 63 1.27 7.54 -1.02
CA TYR A 63 1.90 7.39 -2.34
C TYR A 63 3.35 6.94 -2.29
N PHE A 64 4.01 7.04 -1.15
CA PHE A 64 5.45 6.79 -1.01
C PHE A 64 5.74 5.83 0.13
N ILE A 65 6.84 5.12 0.00
CA ILE A 65 7.36 4.21 1.02
C ILE A 65 8.87 4.40 1.17
N ALA A 66 9.33 4.38 2.42
CA ALA A 66 10.73 4.23 2.79
C ALA A 66 10.90 2.85 3.41
N ALA A 67 11.73 2.01 2.85
CA ALA A 67 11.94 0.65 3.32
C ALA A 67 13.43 0.34 3.49
N ILE A 68 13.77 -0.35 4.59
CA ILE A 68 15.08 -0.93 4.86
C ILE A 68 14.97 -2.43 4.61
N ILE A 69 15.76 -2.95 3.68
CA ILE A 69 15.78 -4.34 3.26
C ILE A 69 17.17 -4.88 3.48
N PRO A 70 17.42 -5.71 4.50
CA PRO A 70 18.72 -6.32 4.72
C PRO A 70 18.96 -7.47 3.72
N ASP A 71 20.18 -7.63 3.23
CA ASP A 71 20.56 -8.76 2.36
C ASP A 71 20.42 -10.11 3.07
N SER A 72 20.68 -10.13 4.38
CA SER A 72 20.42 -11.27 5.26
C SER A 72 19.32 -10.92 6.24
N PRO A 73 18.36 -11.84 6.50
CA PRO A 73 17.26 -11.54 7.40
C PRO A 73 17.70 -11.03 8.77
N GLY A 74 17.00 -10.02 9.28
CA GLY A 74 17.16 -9.55 10.65
C GLY A 74 16.65 -10.59 11.67
N ILE A 75 17.04 -10.39 12.94
CA ILE A 75 16.67 -11.27 14.06
C ILE A 75 15.62 -10.68 14.99
N ALA A 76 15.34 -9.39 14.81
CA ALA A 76 14.29 -8.68 15.53
C ALA A 76 13.86 -7.45 14.74
N ALA A 77 12.62 -7.03 14.97
CA ALA A 77 12.10 -5.76 14.49
C ALA A 77 11.46 -4.98 15.64
N ARG A 78 11.47 -3.65 15.51
CA ARG A 78 10.79 -2.73 16.40
C ARG A 78 10.10 -1.64 15.58
N VAL A 79 8.86 -1.38 15.93
CA VAL A 79 8.08 -0.29 15.34
C VAL A 79 7.54 0.58 16.45
N LYS A 80 7.82 1.87 16.39
CA LYS A 80 7.26 2.88 17.29
C LYS A 80 6.35 3.81 16.53
N SER A 81 5.33 4.29 17.18
CA SER A 81 4.47 5.35 16.68
C SER A 81 4.03 6.29 17.78
N GLU A 82 3.95 7.56 17.47
CA GLU A 82 3.42 8.60 18.34
C GLU A 82 2.65 9.65 17.55
N LEU A 83 1.86 10.44 18.24
CA LEU A 83 1.12 11.53 17.63
C LEU A 83 1.69 12.87 18.13
N LEU A 84 2.52 13.51 17.31
CA LEU A 84 3.09 14.83 17.57
C LEU A 84 2.25 15.89 16.86
N ASP A 85 1.62 16.80 17.61
CA ASP A 85 0.79 17.88 17.04
C ASP A 85 -0.23 17.39 16.00
N LYS A 86 -0.90 16.28 16.30
CA LYS A 86 -1.84 15.55 15.40
C LYS A 86 -1.19 14.88 14.19
N ARG A 87 0.13 14.94 14.04
CA ARG A 87 0.88 14.24 12.99
C ARG A 87 1.31 12.88 13.51
N PRO A 88 0.99 11.79 12.80
CA PRO A 88 1.55 10.48 13.12
C PRO A 88 3.03 10.42 12.73
N VAL A 89 3.87 10.10 13.69
CA VAL A 89 5.31 9.90 13.49
C VAL A 89 5.63 8.44 13.77
N TYR A 90 6.42 7.85 12.90
CA TYR A 90 6.84 6.46 13.00
C TYR A 90 8.36 6.35 13.03
N GLU A 91 8.82 5.34 13.75
CA GLU A 91 10.19 4.86 13.72
C GLU A 91 10.15 3.36 13.51
N THR A 92 10.93 2.85 12.58
CA THR A 92 11.10 1.42 12.34
C THR A 92 12.56 1.03 12.48
N GLU A 93 12.81 -0.16 13.02
CA GLU A 93 14.16 -0.65 13.30
C GLU A 93 14.26 -2.14 12.97
N ILE A 94 15.39 -2.52 12.40
CA ILE A 94 15.79 -3.91 12.21
C ILE A 94 17.07 -4.15 12.99
N THR A 95 17.08 -5.23 13.78
CA THR A 95 18.26 -5.70 14.49
C THR A 95 18.89 -6.89 13.75
N GLN A 96 20.20 -6.89 13.60
CA GLN A 96 20.97 -7.98 13.01
C GLN A 96 22.15 -8.40 13.88
N ASN A 97 22.62 -9.64 13.66
CA ASN A 97 23.90 -10.06 14.19
C ASN A 97 25.04 -9.42 13.40
N THR A 98 26.08 -9.00 14.08
CA THR A 98 27.28 -8.47 13.45
C THR A 98 28.03 -9.60 12.73
N THR A 99 28.17 -9.47 11.42
CA THR A 99 29.01 -10.32 10.57
C THR A 99 30.18 -9.50 10.00
N SER A 100 31.03 -10.09 9.19
CA SER A 100 32.14 -9.39 8.55
C SER A 100 31.71 -8.34 7.54
N SER A 101 30.52 -8.51 6.94
CA SER A 101 29.91 -7.55 6.04
C SER A 101 28.40 -7.63 6.17
N ASN A 102 27.74 -6.49 6.38
CA ASN A 102 26.29 -6.39 6.46
C ASN A 102 25.84 -5.32 5.45
N ASN A 103 25.09 -5.74 4.47
CA ASN A 103 24.57 -4.88 3.43
C ASN A 103 23.06 -4.69 3.60
N PHE A 104 22.58 -3.52 3.23
CA PHE A 104 21.19 -3.13 3.25
C PHE A 104 20.83 -2.42 1.95
N THR A 105 19.68 -2.72 1.42
CA THR A 105 19.06 -1.91 0.39
C THR A 105 18.10 -0.92 1.04
N LEU A 106 18.26 0.36 0.77
CA LEU A 106 17.34 1.41 1.16
C LEU A 106 16.49 1.78 -0.05
N TYR A 107 15.20 1.47 0.00
CA TYR A 107 14.25 1.89 -1.02
C TYR A 107 13.51 3.15 -0.57
N LEU A 108 13.61 4.21 -1.34
CA LEU A 108 12.90 5.47 -1.18
C LEU A 108 12.20 5.76 -2.50
N GLY A 109 10.89 5.55 -2.56
CA GLY A 109 10.20 5.67 -3.85
C GLY A 109 8.69 5.56 -3.76
N PRO A 110 8.02 5.51 -4.92
CA PRO A 110 6.58 5.37 -5.00
C PRO A 110 6.12 4.02 -4.44
N LEU A 111 4.93 4.02 -3.83
CA LEU A 111 4.25 2.82 -3.37
C LEU A 111 3.60 2.10 -4.58
N ASP A 112 4.45 1.57 -5.46
CA ASP A 112 4.06 0.90 -6.70
C ASP A 112 4.29 -0.60 -6.62
N TYR A 113 3.27 -1.39 -6.97
CA TYR A 113 3.28 -2.85 -6.84
C TYR A 113 4.44 -3.51 -7.60
N ASN A 114 4.71 -3.09 -8.84
CA ASN A 114 5.73 -3.72 -9.67
C ASN A 114 7.15 -3.41 -9.18
N ASN A 115 7.37 -2.16 -8.75
CA ASN A 115 8.65 -1.74 -8.18
C ASN A 115 8.97 -2.49 -6.87
N LEU A 116 7.96 -2.65 -6.00
CA LEU A 116 8.16 -3.32 -4.71
C LEU A 116 8.29 -4.83 -4.86
N LYS A 117 7.58 -5.43 -5.81
CA LYS A 117 7.68 -6.86 -6.14
C LYS A 117 9.05 -7.27 -6.65
N ALA A 118 9.79 -6.34 -7.30
CA ALA A 118 11.12 -6.61 -7.82
C ALA A 118 12.15 -6.96 -6.74
N PHE A 119 11.88 -6.64 -5.47
CA PHE A 119 12.75 -7.01 -4.34
C PHE A 119 12.56 -8.46 -3.88
N ASP A 120 11.48 -9.13 -4.25
CA ASP A 120 11.16 -10.54 -3.93
C ASP A 120 11.20 -10.89 -2.43
N VAL A 121 10.84 -9.92 -1.59
CA VAL A 121 10.77 -10.05 -0.12
C VAL A 121 9.35 -9.84 0.43
N GLY A 122 8.34 -9.82 -0.45
CA GLY A 122 6.95 -9.59 -0.07
C GLY A 122 6.60 -8.13 0.26
N LEU A 123 7.46 -7.18 -0.12
CA LEU A 123 7.26 -5.75 0.16
C LEU A 123 6.05 -5.18 -0.60
N GLU A 124 5.67 -5.77 -1.73
CA GLU A 124 4.48 -5.42 -2.52
C GLU A 124 3.15 -5.65 -1.81
N SER A 125 3.14 -6.45 -0.73
CA SER A 125 1.95 -6.66 0.10
C SER A 125 1.48 -5.38 0.80
N ASN A 126 2.33 -4.36 0.85
CA ASN A 126 2.04 -3.04 1.42
C ASN A 126 1.26 -2.11 0.48
N VAL A 127 1.20 -2.45 -0.79
CA VAL A 127 0.33 -1.75 -1.74
C VAL A 127 -1.10 -2.19 -1.47
N ASP A 128 -1.90 -1.26 -0.95
CA ASP A 128 -3.32 -1.52 -0.71
C ASP A 128 -4.08 -1.53 -2.05
N LEU A 129 -4.23 -2.70 -2.62
CA LEU A 129 -5.05 -2.95 -3.81
C LEU A 129 -6.53 -3.21 -3.45
N GLY A 130 -6.91 -2.90 -2.21
CA GLY A 130 -8.24 -3.16 -1.69
C GLY A 130 -8.45 -4.61 -1.27
N TRP A 131 -9.71 -4.99 -1.09
CA TRP A 131 -10.08 -6.33 -0.64
C TRP A 131 -9.51 -7.40 -1.56
N ALA A 132 -9.11 -8.55 -1.02
CA ALA A 132 -8.42 -9.62 -1.78
C ALA A 132 -9.14 -10.03 -3.07
N LEU A 133 -10.49 -9.95 -3.06
CA LEU A 133 -11.33 -10.20 -4.23
C LEU A 133 -11.11 -9.18 -5.38
N PHE A 134 -10.76 -7.92 -5.05
CA PHE A 134 -10.57 -6.86 -6.04
C PHE A 134 -9.10 -6.70 -6.49
N ARG A 135 -8.15 -7.34 -5.81
CA ARG A 135 -6.72 -7.30 -6.19
C ARG A 135 -6.48 -7.68 -7.66
N PRO A 136 -7.01 -8.81 -8.18
CA PRO A 136 -6.78 -9.18 -9.58
C PRO A 136 -7.39 -8.17 -10.56
N ILE A 137 -8.52 -7.54 -10.20
CA ILE A 137 -9.14 -6.49 -11.01
C ILE A 137 -8.25 -5.24 -11.02
N GLY A 138 -7.75 -4.82 -9.86
CA GLY A 138 -6.81 -3.69 -9.74
C GLY A 138 -5.52 -3.91 -10.53
N GLN A 139 -4.94 -5.12 -10.47
CA GLN A 139 -3.76 -5.50 -11.24
C GLN A 139 -4.03 -5.48 -12.75
N LEU A 140 -5.18 -6.01 -13.19
CA LEU A 140 -5.58 -5.98 -14.60
C LEU A 140 -5.74 -4.54 -15.12
N ILE A 141 -6.41 -3.68 -14.35
CA ILE A 141 -6.58 -2.27 -14.70
C ILE A 141 -5.22 -1.56 -14.77
N SER A 142 -4.36 -1.75 -13.79
CA SER A 142 -3.02 -1.17 -13.75
C SER A 142 -2.20 -1.61 -14.95
N TRP A 143 -2.21 -2.90 -15.28
CA TRP A 143 -1.53 -3.44 -16.45
C TRP A 143 -2.07 -2.82 -17.75
N LEU A 144 -3.39 -2.74 -17.91
CA LEU A 144 -4.03 -2.17 -19.10
C LEU A 144 -3.68 -0.69 -19.29
N LEU A 145 -3.76 0.11 -18.21
CA LEU A 145 -3.38 1.52 -18.24
C LEU A 145 -1.89 1.70 -18.60
N SER A 146 -1.01 0.87 -18.04
CA SER A 146 0.42 0.89 -18.34
C SER A 146 0.69 0.56 -19.82
N LYS A 147 -0.01 -0.42 -20.38
CA LYS A 147 0.10 -0.76 -21.81
C LYS A 147 -0.43 0.35 -22.72
N MET A 148 -1.55 0.97 -22.34
CA MET A 148 -2.09 2.11 -23.09
C MET A 148 -1.13 3.31 -23.05
N TYR A 149 -0.53 3.59 -21.89
CA TYR A 149 0.46 4.66 -21.75
C TYR A 149 1.72 4.42 -22.57
N ALA A 150 2.16 3.17 -22.72
CA ALA A 150 3.32 2.82 -23.56
C ALA A 150 3.10 3.16 -25.04
N ILE A 151 1.84 3.18 -25.50
CA ILE A 151 1.46 3.53 -26.88
C ILE A 151 1.19 5.04 -26.99
N ILE A 152 0.50 5.60 -26.00
CA ILE A 152 0.09 7.01 -25.96
C ILE A 152 0.67 7.62 -24.68
N PRO A 153 1.85 8.27 -24.73
CA PRO A 153 2.54 8.81 -23.55
C PRO A 153 1.86 10.09 -23.01
N ASN A 154 0.53 10.02 -22.79
CA ASN A 154 -0.28 11.09 -22.24
C ASN A 154 -1.37 10.48 -21.35
N TYR A 155 -1.20 10.59 -20.03
CA TYR A 155 -2.14 10.02 -19.06
C TYR A 155 -3.56 10.55 -19.21
N GLY A 156 -3.76 11.82 -19.59
CA GLY A 156 -5.09 12.39 -19.80
C GLY A 156 -5.85 11.68 -20.91
N LEU A 157 -5.21 11.45 -22.06
CA LEU A 157 -5.80 10.70 -23.17
C LEU A 157 -6.02 9.22 -22.80
N VAL A 158 -5.07 8.60 -22.12
CA VAL A 158 -5.19 7.22 -21.65
C VAL A 158 -6.43 7.04 -20.78
N VAL A 159 -6.66 7.94 -19.81
CA VAL A 159 -7.83 7.85 -18.93
C VAL A 159 -9.14 8.03 -19.70
N ILE A 160 -9.20 8.95 -20.65
CA ILE A 160 -10.39 9.16 -21.49
C ILE A 160 -10.70 7.90 -22.34
N LEU A 161 -9.69 7.36 -23.01
CA LEU A 161 -9.83 6.14 -23.80
C LEU A 161 -10.21 4.93 -22.96
N PHE A 162 -9.60 4.79 -21.78
CA PHE A 162 -9.94 3.75 -20.83
C PHE A 162 -11.39 3.86 -20.37
N ALA A 163 -11.87 5.06 -20.00
CA ALA A 163 -13.25 5.29 -19.61
C ALA A 163 -14.23 4.92 -20.74
N PHE A 164 -13.90 5.25 -21.99
CA PHE A 164 -14.70 4.87 -23.15
C PHE A 164 -14.74 3.35 -23.33
N LEU A 165 -13.59 2.67 -23.22
CA LEU A 165 -13.48 1.21 -23.32
C LEU A 165 -14.31 0.51 -22.23
N ILE A 166 -14.23 0.95 -20.98
CA ILE A 166 -15.02 0.41 -19.87
C ILE A 166 -16.51 0.63 -20.13
N LYS A 167 -16.92 1.81 -20.62
CA LYS A 167 -18.32 2.09 -20.95
C LYS A 167 -18.84 1.14 -22.03
N LEU A 168 -18.07 0.87 -23.07
CA LEU A 168 -18.43 -0.09 -24.12
C LEU A 168 -18.60 -1.52 -23.56
N LEU A 169 -17.66 -1.94 -22.71
CA LEU A 169 -17.69 -3.27 -22.06
C LEU A 169 -18.90 -3.46 -21.13
N LEU A 170 -19.23 -2.42 -20.36
CA LEU A 170 -20.34 -2.48 -19.40
C LEU A 170 -21.72 -2.19 -20.01
N ASN A 171 -21.77 -1.59 -21.21
CA ASN A 171 -23.03 -1.23 -21.87
C ASN A 171 -24.02 -2.42 -21.98
N PRO A 172 -23.65 -3.63 -22.43
CA PRO A 172 -24.58 -4.75 -22.54
C PRO A 172 -25.12 -5.22 -21.18
N LEU A 173 -24.31 -5.12 -20.12
CA LEU A 173 -24.80 -5.41 -18.76
C LEU A 173 -25.79 -4.36 -18.27
N THR A 174 -25.52 -3.10 -18.54
CA THR A 174 -26.35 -1.97 -18.16
C THR A 174 -27.72 -2.06 -18.83
N VAL A 175 -27.78 -2.37 -20.13
CA VAL A 175 -29.04 -2.55 -20.87
C VAL A 175 -29.90 -3.68 -20.27
N LYS A 176 -29.29 -4.83 -19.96
CA LYS A 176 -29.98 -5.95 -19.31
C LYS A 176 -30.53 -5.58 -17.92
N THR A 177 -29.81 -4.80 -17.16
CA THR A 177 -30.24 -4.33 -15.83
C THR A 177 -31.45 -3.38 -15.96
N PHE A 178 -31.44 -2.48 -16.94
CA PHE A 178 -32.59 -1.59 -17.22
C PHE A 178 -33.82 -2.35 -17.66
N GLU A 179 -33.70 -3.36 -18.50
CA GLU A 179 -34.80 -4.22 -18.91
C GLU A 179 -35.43 -4.97 -17.72
N SER A 180 -34.58 -5.51 -16.83
CA SER A 180 -35.05 -6.19 -15.62
C SER A 180 -35.76 -5.24 -14.67
N THR A 181 -35.27 -4.03 -14.48
CA THR A 181 -35.90 -3.01 -13.65
C THR A 181 -37.25 -2.55 -14.24
N ARG A 182 -37.34 -2.38 -15.56
CA ARG A 182 -38.61 -2.08 -16.25
C ARG A 182 -39.63 -3.16 -16.05
N LYS A 183 -39.25 -4.44 -16.15
CA LYS A 183 -40.17 -5.58 -15.92
C LYS A 183 -40.67 -5.60 -14.47
N MET A 184 -39.80 -5.33 -13.49
CA MET A 184 -40.23 -5.22 -12.09
C MET A 184 -41.18 -4.05 -11.84
N GLN A 185 -40.96 -2.90 -12.46
CA GLN A 185 -41.85 -1.73 -12.34
C GLN A 185 -43.23 -1.97 -12.99
N ALA A 186 -43.29 -2.78 -14.07
CA ALA A 186 -44.57 -3.13 -14.71
C ALA A 186 -45.41 -4.11 -13.87
N LEU A 187 -44.76 -4.90 -12.99
CA LEU A 187 -45.49 -5.82 -12.07
C LEU A 187 -45.92 -5.15 -10.76
N ALA A 188 -45.37 -3.99 -10.41
CA ALA A 188 -45.69 -3.28 -9.18
C ALA A 188 -47.18 -2.87 -9.03
N PRO A 189 -47.94 -2.48 -10.08
CA PRO A 189 -49.35 -2.15 -9.94
C PRO A 189 -50.29 -3.37 -9.77
N GLU A 190 -49.82 -4.60 -9.99
CA GLU A 190 -50.66 -5.81 -9.80
C GLU A 190 -50.63 -6.36 -8.36
N ILE A 191 -49.80 -5.79 -7.49
CA ILE A 191 -49.59 -6.27 -6.11
C ILE A 191 -50.29 -5.38 -5.06
N ASN A 192 -50.99 -4.30 -5.48
CA ASN A 192 -51.79 -3.43 -4.59
C ASN A 192 -53.29 -3.67 -4.72
#